data_e881bd421a22a0b8f24fa70e168c4088
#
_entry.id   e881bd421a22a0b8f24fa70e168c4088
#
_cell.length_a   1.000
_cell.length_b   1.000
_cell.length_c   1.000
_cell.angle_alpha   90.00
_cell.angle_beta   90.00
_cell.angle_gamma   90.00
#
_symmetry.space_group_name_H-M   'P 1'
#
loop_
_entity.id
_entity.type
_entity.pdbx_description
1 polymer ?
#
loop_
_entity_poly.entity_id
_entity_poly.type
_entity_poly.pdbx_seq_one_letter_code
_entity_poly.pdbx_strand_id
1 'polypeptide(L)'
;YSRLVNSMPICYMKQRILFDEKEYPTDYVILELNPALEALLKCDKSYIGKKGSEIHPLQMSRYLKVCHLIFSENKKINTQYYYKPTDCYFNVLIISANTPGCVDIFMVDVSELAKTQQVLRTVNQKLSMSLDVANVTPWKWDLVQHTILCDVNKAVNVNFSGLFDENQLTVPDTEYFSKIYKEDREKVRKAYESLILGKVNKIKEEYRIYNPNKGLHGLEWVEACAAVEKKDENGKPLTLVGSSLIISDRKEVERELLEAKNKAEESNRLKSAFLANMSHEIRTP
;
A
#
# COMPACT_ATOMS: atom_id res chain seq x y z
N TYR A 1 22.48 -7.69 -39.30
CA TYR A 1 21.97 -8.34 -38.06
C TYR A 1 22.98 -8.20 -36.94
N SER A 2 24.23 -8.65 -37.08
CA SER A 2 25.27 -8.58 -36.05
C SER A 2 25.59 -7.16 -35.56
N ARG A 3 25.60 -6.14 -36.45
CA ARG A 3 25.79 -4.74 -36.02
C ARG A 3 24.68 -4.24 -35.09
N LEU A 4 23.45 -4.60 -35.38
CA LEU A 4 22.28 -4.20 -34.59
C LEU A 4 22.31 -4.82 -33.20
N VAL A 5 22.58 -6.12 -33.13
CA VAL A 5 22.68 -6.89 -31.86
C VAL A 5 23.84 -6.35 -30.99
N ASN A 6 24.99 -6.01 -31.61
CA ASN A 6 26.15 -5.49 -30.88
C ASN A 6 25.98 -4.05 -30.39
N SER A 7 25.10 -3.27 -31.01
CA SER A 7 24.80 -1.89 -30.59
C SER A 7 23.61 -1.77 -29.61
N MET A 8 22.91 -2.86 -29.36
CA MET A 8 21.78 -2.85 -28.42
C MET A 8 22.26 -2.70 -26.96
N PRO A 9 21.62 -1.84 -26.16
CA PRO A 9 21.90 -1.75 -24.73
C PRO A 9 21.29 -2.91 -23.94
N ILE A 10 20.64 -3.85 -24.62
CA ILE A 10 19.99 -5.05 -24.04
C ILE A 10 20.96 -6.22 -24.17
N CYS A 11 21.14 -6.98 -23.11
CA CYS A 11 21.93 -8.20 -23.13
C CYS A 11 21.28 -9.25 -24.03
N TYR A 12 22.06 -9.82 -24.92
CA TYR A 12 21.60 -10.81 -25.88
C TYR A 12 22.54 -12.02 -25.92
N MET A 13 21.92 -13.21 -26.01
CA MET A 13 22.60 -14.48 -26.21
C MET A 13 21.78 -15.38 -27.13
N LYS A 14 22.47 -16.08 -28.06
CA LYS A 14 21.91 -17.12 -28.87
C LYS A 14 22.47 -18.48 -28.44
N GLN A 15 21.59 -19.44 -28.28
CA GLN A 15 21.98 -20.79 -27.90
C GLN A 15 21.40 -21.81 -28.87
N ARG A 16 22.18 -22.86 -29.17
CA ARG A 16 21.70 -24.06 -29.81
C ARG A 16 21.38 -25.10 -28.75
N ILE A 17 20.16 -25.59 -28.76
CA ILE A 17 19.71 -26.62 -27.85
C ILE A 17 20.10 -28.00 -28.41
N LEU A 18 20.62 -28.85 -27.57
CA LEU A 18 20.96 -30.24 -27.90
C LEU A 18 19.79 -31.12 -27.42
N PHE A 19 19.34 -32.03 -28.28
CA PHE A 19 18.21 -32.92 -28.01
C PHE A 19 18.68 -34.37 -28.00
N ASP A 20 17.97 -35.21 -27.26
CA ASP A 20 18.10 -36.67 -27.33
C ASP A 20 17.27 -37.26 -28.49
N GLU A 21 17.30 -38.59 -28.61
CA GLU A 21 16.55 -39.33 -29.63
C GLU A 21 15.01 -39.17 -29.52
N LYS A 22 14.52 -38.69 -28.35
CA LYS A 22 13.11 -38.43 -28.08
C LYS A 22 12.74 -36.96 -28.22
N GLU A 23 13.61 -36.16 -28.83
CA GLU A 23 13.44 -34.71 -28.99
C GLU A 23 13.35 -33.95 -27.66
N TYR A 24 13.92 -34.50 -26.58
CA TYR A 24 13.95 -33.81 -25.29
C TYR A 24 15.26 -33.02 -25.14
N PRO A 25 15.22 -31.74 -24.70
CA PRO A 25 16.41 -30.94 -24.48
C PRO A 25 17.33 -31.55 -23.42
N THR A 26 18.58 -31.77 -23.74
CA THR A 26 19.59 -32.38 -22.82
C THR A 26 20.71 -31.42 -22.42
N ASP A 27 21.06 -30.46 -23.28
CA ASP A 27 22.07 -29.45 -23.03
C ASP A 27 21.88 -28.29 -24.01
N TYR A 28 22.74 -27.27 -23.92
CA TYR A 28 22.82 -26.22 -24.92
C TYR A 28 24.26 -25.83 -25.19
N VAL A 29 24.50 -25.18 -26.35
CA VAL A 29 25.78 -24.58 -26.73
C VAL A 29 25.56 -23.11 -27.00
N ILE A 30 26.40 -22.23 -26.43
CA ILE A 30 26.37 -20.80 -26.69
C ILE A 30 26.94 -20.54 -28.08
N LEU A 31 26.14 -19.91 -28.98
CA LEU A 31 26.54 -19.55 -30.34
C LEU A 31 27.00 -18.10 -30.48
N GLU A 32 26.30 -17.20 -29.77
CA GLU A 32 26.51 -15.77 -29.89
C GLU A 32 26.16 -15.09 -28.56
N LEU A 33 26.93 -14.05 -28.24
CA LEU A 33 26.63 -13.14 -27.15
C LEU A 33 27.07 -11.72 -27.55
N ASN A 34 26.40 -10.69 -27.06
CA ASN A 34 26.73 -9.32 -27.38
C ASN A 34 27.60 -8.65 -26.30
N PRO A 35 28.28 -7.52 -26.60
CA PRO A 35 29.13 -6.82 -25.64
C PRO A 35 28.42 -6.39 -24.34
N ALA A 36 27.11 -6.10 -24.40
CA ALA A 36 26.34 -5.76 -23.21
C ALA A 36 26.26 -6.94 -22.21
N LEU A 37 26.08 -8.16 -22.72
CA LEU A 37 26.08 -9.37 -21.89
C LEU A 37 27.49 -9.72 -21.37
N GLU A 38 28.54 -9.55 -22.20
CA GLU A 38 29.93 -9.74 -21.78
C GLU A 38 30.27 -8.86 -20.57
N ALA A 39 29.93 -7.57 -20.66
CA ALA A 39 30.16 -6.61 -19.60
C ALA A 39 29.40 -6.94 -18.31
N LEU A 40 28.13 -7.35 -18.45
CA LEU A 40 27.24 -7.63 -17.33
C LEU A 40 27.65 -8.87 -16.56
N LEU A 41 27.87 -9.98 -17.25
CA LEU A 41 28.22 -11.27 -16.64
C LEU A 41 29.72 -11.39 -16.36
N LYS A 42 30.53 -10.37 -16.73
CA LYS A 42 32.00 -10.43 -16.66
C LYS A 42 32.55 -11.68 -17.37
N CYS A 43 31.90 -12.08 -18.43
CA CYS A 43 32.33 -13.16 -19.30
C CYS A 43 32.95 -12.59 -20.57
N ASP A 44 33.63 -13.42 -21.31
CA ASP A 44 34.22 -13.07 -22.59
C ASP A 44 33.77 -14.04 -23.70
N LYS A 45 34.25 -13.80 -24.90
CA LYS A 45 33.94 -14.66 -26.05
C LYS A 45 34.40 -16.12 -25.91
N SER A 46 35.17 -16.45 -24.88
CA SER A 46 35.55 -17.85 -24.58
C SER A 46 34.38 -18.73 -24.18
N TYR A 47 33.24 -18.11 -23.85
CA TYR A 47 31.98 -18.82 -23.58
C TYR A 47 31.30 -19.33 -24.86
N ILE A 48 31.63 -18.75 -26.04
CA ILE A 48 31.10 -19.22 -27.34
C ILE A 48 31.65 -20.62 -27.61
N GLY A 49 30.76 -21.55 -27.96
CA GLY A 49 31.07 -22.95 -28.20
C GLY A 49 31.07 -23.83 -26.97
N LYS A 50 31.01 -23.27 -25.75
CA LYS A 50 30.91 -24.07 -24.52
C LYS A 50 29.49 -24.58 -24.28
N LYS A 51 29.39 -25.72 -23.62
CA LYS A 51 28.11 -26.31 -23.23
C LYS A 51 27.59 -25.71 -21.93
N GLY A 52 26.27 -25.69 -21.78
CA GLY A 52 25.60 -25.24 -20.58
C GLY A 52 25.98 -26.03 -19.35
N SER A 53 26.11 -27.33 -19.48
CA SER A 53 26.59 -28.24 -18.43
C SER A 53 27.97 -27.91 -17.88
N GLU A 54 28.85 -27.34 -18.69
CA GLU A 54 30.19 -26.90 -18.28
C GLU A 54 30.18 -25.55 -17.52
N ILE A 55 29.25 -24.69 -17.86
CA ILE A 55 29.20 -23.31 -17.36
C ILE A 55 28.26 -23.18 -16.16
N HIS A 56 27.06 -23.75 -16.24
CA HIS A 56 25.98 -23.60 -15.26
C HIS A 56 25.32 -24.93 -14.88
N PRO A 57 26.05 -25.92 -14.39
CA PRO A 57 25.54 -27.29 -14.15
C PRO A 57 24.32 -27.29 -13.22
N LEU A 58 24.28 -26.43 -12.20
CA LEU A 58 23.22 -26.41 -11.19
C LEU A 58 21.87 -25.85 -11.73
N GLN A 59 21.86 -25.15 -12.84
CA GLN A 59 20.65 -24.50 -13.38
C GLN A 59 20.06 -25.28 -14.57
N MET A 60 20.77 -26.26 -15.07
CA MET A 60 20.42 -27.01 -16.29
C MET A 60 19.02 -27.60 -16.26
N SER A 61 18.69 -28.32 -15.20
CA SER A 61 17.40 -29.03 -15.11
C SER A 61 16.17 -28.09 -15.27
N ARG A 62 16.23 -26.91 -14.67
CA ARG A 62 15.15 -25.92 -14.76
C ARG A 62 15.11 -25.26 -16.13
N TYR A 63 16.28 -24.93 -16.67
CA TYR A 63 16.38 -24.25 -17.95
C TYR A 63 15.94 -25.14 -19.12
N LEU A 64 16.33 -26.42 -19.12
CA LEU A 64 15.94 -27.38 -20.15
C LEU A 64 14.40 -27.61 -20.19
N LYS A 65 13.72 -27.58 -19.05
CA LYS A 65 12.25 -27.59 -19.01
C LYS A 65 11.66 -26.38 -19.73
N VAL A 66 12.25 -25.21 -19.56
CA VAL A 66 11.82 -23.99 -20.25
C VAL A 66 12.05 -24.13 -21.77
N CYS A 67 13.21 -24.64 -22.18
CA CYS A 67 13.49 -24.93 -23.60
C CYS A 67 12.49 -25.91 -24.19
N HIS A 68 12.15 -26.99 -23.46
CA HIS A 68 11.15 -27.93 -23.90
C HIS A 68 9.79 -27.25 -24.19
N LEU A 69 9.29 -26.39 -23.31
CA LEU A 69 8.06 -25.64 -23.51
C LEU A 69 8.12 -24.70 -24.72
N ILE A 70 9.28 -24.10 -25.00
CA ILE A 70 9.47 -23.21 -26.14
C ILE A 70 9.32 -23.99 -27.46
N PHE A 71 9.94 -25.17 -27.55
CA PHE A 71 9.90 -25.95 -28.79
C PHE A 71 8.62 -26.77 -28.97
N SER A 72 8.06 -27.35 -27.90
CA SER A 72 6.84 -28.18 -27.96
C SER A 72 5.58 -27.34 -28.14
N GLU A 73 5.50 -26.17 -27.54
CA GLU A 73 4.28 -25.33 -27.53
C GLU A 73 4.45 -24.00 -28.29
N ASN A 74 5.59 -23.76 -28.90
CA ASN A 74 5.95 -22.50 -29.58
C ASN A 74 5.69 -21.27 -28.69
N LYS A 75 5.94 -21.41 -27.40
CA LYS A 75 5.73 -20.34 -26.40
C LYS A 75 6.92 -19.40 -26.31
N LYS A 76 6.61 -18.11 -26.09
CA LYS A 76 7.56 -17.12 -25.59
C LYS A 76 7.56 -17.18 -24.07
N ILE A 77 8.73 -17.24 -23.47
CA ILE A 77 8.86 -17.24 -22.02
C ILE A 77 9.40 -15.87 -21.58
N ASN A 78 8.64 -15.20 -20.75
CA ASN A 78 9.05 -13.94 -20.10
C ASN A 78 9.03 -14.19 -18.59
N THR A 79 10.20 -14.02 -17.93
CA THR A 79 10.34 -14.29 -16.50
C THR A 79 11.36 -13.35 -15.88
N GLN A 80 11.20 -13.11 -14.57
CA GLN A 80 12.23 -12.43 -13.79
C GLN A 80 13.20 -13.46 -13.24
N TYR A 81 14.49 -13.13 -13.30
CA TYR A 81 15.58 -13.96 -12.80
C TYR A 81 16.53 -13.11 -11.94
N TYR A 82 16.77 -13.59 -10.73
CA TYR A 82 17.78 -13.01 -9.84
C TYR A 82 19.12 -13.71 -10.02
N TYR A 83 20.14 -12.96 -10.43
CA TYR A 83 21.50 -13.46 -10.61
C TYR A 83 22.37 -13.08 -9.42
N LYS A 84 22.54 -14.03 -8.50
CA LYS A 84 23.23 -13.85 -7.23
C LYS A 84 24.67 -13.31 -7.34
N PRO A 85 25.51 -13.73 -8.33
CA PRO A 85 26.90 -13.28 -8.41
C PRO A 85 27.07 -11.76 -8.59
N THR A 86 26.12 -11.07 -9.23
CA THR A 86 26.15 -9.62 -9.43
C THR A 86 25.09 -8.87 -8.63
N ASP A 87 24.27 -9.56 -7.82
CA ASP A 87 23.12 -9.00 -7.07
C ASP A 87 22.15 -8.22 -8.01
N CYS A 88 21.89 -8.78 -9.20
CA CYS A 88 21.07 -8.16 -10.21
C CYS A 88 19.77 -8.94 -10.48
N TYR A 89 18.71 -8.21 -10.76
CA TYR A 89 17.43 -8.74 -11.25
C TYR A 89 17.33 -8.50 -12.74
N PHE A 90 17.03 -9.55 -13.49
CA PHE A 90 16.85 -9.48 -14.94
C PHE A 90 15.40 -9.82 -15.31
N ASN A 91 14.86 -9.06 -16.25
CA ASN A 91 13.72 -9.52 -17.02
C ASN A 91 14.27 -10.28 -18.24
N VAL A 92 13.97 -11.58 -18.31
CA VAL A 92 14.53 -12.51 -19.31
C VAL A 92 13.42 -12.93 -20.26
N LEU A 93 13.58 -12.62 -21.53
CA LEU A 93 12.73 -13.08 -22.61
C LEU A 93 13.48 -14.16 -23.40
N ILE A 94 12.89 -15.36 -23.49
CA ILE A 94 13.42 -16.48 -24.27
C ILE A 94 12.43 -16.82 -25.37
N ILE A 95 12.89 -16.84 -26.60
CA ILE A 95 12.07 -17.14 -27.78
C ILE A 95 12.78 -18.13 -28.70
N SER A 96 11.99 -18.87 -29.48
CA SER A 96 12.53 -19.68 -30.56
C SER A 96 13.20 -18.75 -31.60
N ALA A 97 14.42 -19.06 -31.98
CA ALA A 97 15.13 -18.31 -33.02
C ALA A 97 14.69 -18.74 -34.42
N ASN A 98 14.96 -17.88 -35.43
CA ASN A 98 14.72 -18.25 -36.82
C ASN A 98 15.60 -19.43 -37.30
N THR A 99 16.69 -19.72 -36.58
CA THR A 99 17.55 -20.87 -36.86
C THR A 99 16.98 -22.10 -36.14
N PRO A 100 16.67 -23.20 -36.81
CA PRO A 100 16.13 -24.40 -36.19
C PRO A 100 16.97 -24.90 -35.01
N GLY A 101 16.31 -25.32 -33.95
CA GLY A 101 16.96 -25.82 -32.73
C GLY A 101 17.68 -24.76 -31.92
N CYS A 102 17.48 -23.49 -32.21
CA CYS A 102 18.11 -22.38 -31.47
C CYS A 102 17.07 -21.53 -30.72
N VAL A 103 17.51 -20.90 -29.64
CA VAL A 103 16.76 -19.90 -28.88
C VAL A 103 17.52 -18.59 -28.83
N ASP A 104 16.78 -17.50 -28.89
CA ASP A 104 17.29 -16.16 -28.65
C ASP A 104 16.87 -15.72 -27.23
N ILE A 105 17.81 -15.23 -26.46
CA ILE A 105 17.63 -14.81 -25.07
C ILE A 105 17.98 -13.33 -24.96
N PHE A 106 17.01 -12.56 -24.48
CA PHE A 106 17.17 -11.15 -24.19
C PHE A 106 17.06 -10.94 -22.69
N MET A 107 18.00 -10.18 -22.10
CA MET A 107 17.99 -9.85 -20.69
C MET A 107 18.11 -8.35 -20.50
N VAL A 108 17.21 -7.80 -19.70
CA VAL A 108 17.20 -6.38 -19.31
C VAL A 108 17.44 -6.33 -17.81
N ASP A 109 18.42 -5.55 -17.38
CA ASP A 109 18.64 -5.29 -15.97
C ASP A 109 17.49 -4.41 -15.44
N VAL A 110 16.77 -4.95 -14.45
CA VAL A 110 15.64 -4.29 -13.78
C VAL A 110 15.92 -4.13 -12.28
N SER A 111 17.18 -4.20 -11.87
CA SER A 111 17.59 -4.21 -10.46
C SER A 111 17.14 -2.96 -9.73
N GLU A 112 17.31 -1.79 -10.32
CA GLU A 112 16.88 -0.52 -9.73
C GLU A 112 15.35 -0.49 -9.55
N LEU A 113 14.62 -0.89 -10.56
CA LEU A 113 13.15 -0.97 -10.52
C LEU A 113 12.69 -1.98 -9.45
N ALA A 114 13.29 -3.18 -9.43
CA ALA A 114 12.94 -4.23 -8.48
C ALA A 114 13.24 -3.80 -7.03
N LYS A 115 14.40 -3.19 -6.79
CA LYS A 115 14.78 -2.68 -5.46
C LYS A 115 13.87 -1.54 -5.02
N THR A 116 13.53 -0.62 -5.91
CA THR A 116 12.59 0.48 -5.63
C THR A 116 11.20 -0.05 -5.29
N GLN A 117 10.69 -0.99 -6.06
CA GLN A 117 9.40 -1.64 -5.77
C GLN A 117 9.40 -2.36 -4.42
N GLN A 118 10.49 -3.06 -4.08
CA GLN A 118 10.62 -3.74 -2.80
C GLN A 118 10.64 -2.75 -1.63
N VAL A 119 11.37 -1.66 -1.76
CA VAL A 119 11.39 -0.59 -0.74
C VAL A 119 10.00 0.00 -0.57
N LEU A 120 9.32 0.34 -1.67
CA LEU A 120 7.96 0.88 -1.65
C LEU A 120 6.97 -0.07 -0.97
N ARG A 121 7.02 -1.37 -1.30
CA ARG A 121 6.19 -2.38 -0.64
C ARG A 121 6.45 -2.44 0.86
N THR A 122 7.72 -2.44 1.27
CA THR A 122 8.10 -2.48 2.68
C THR A 122 7.62 -1.25 3.44
N VAL A 123 7.77 -0.06 2.86
CA VAL A 123 7.30 1.20 3.45
C VAL A 123 5.78 1.19 3.58
N ASN A 124 5.05 0.79 2.53
CA ASN A 124 3.59 0.70 2.55
C ASN A 124 3.09 -0.30 3.60
N GLN A 125 3.75 -1.48 3.72
CA GLN A 125 3.40 -2.46 4.76
C GLN A 125 3.62 -1.91 6.17
N LYS A 126 4.77 -1.25 6.42
CA LYS A 126 5.04 -0.63 7.72
C LYS A 126 4.05 0.49 8.05
N LEU A 127 3.69 1.31 7.07
CA LEU A 127 2.69 2.37 7.24
C LEU A 127 1.32 1.76 7.56
N SER A 128 0.89 0.76 6.80
CA SER A 128 -0.38 0.07 7.07
C SER A 128 -0.43 -0.51 8.49
N MET A 129 0.62 -1.25 8.89
CA MET A 129 0.71 -1.80 10.25
C MET A 129 0.68 -0.72 11.33
N SER A 130 1.34 0.42 11.11
CA SER A 130 1.34 1.54 12.07
C SER A 130 -0.05 2.15 12.22
N LEU A 131 -0.78 2.32 11.12
CA LEU A 131 -2.17 2.81 11.13
C LEU A 131 -3.11 1.79 11.81
N ASP A 132 -2.87 0.47 11.61
CA ASP A 132 -3.64 -0.58 12.26
C ASP A 132 -3.46 -0.56 13.79
N VAL A 133 -2.21 -0.51 14.24
CA VAL A 133 -1.91 -0.44 15.69
C VAL A 133 -2.49 0.82 16.33
N ALA A 134 -2.47 1.94 15.61
CA ALA A 134 -3.03 3.20 16.08
C ALA A 134 -4.57 3.28 15.96
N ASN A 135 -5.25 2.26 15.39
CA ASN A 135 -6.67 2.26 15.06
C ASN A 135 -7.11 3.48 14.23
N VAL A 136 -6.23 3.96 13.35
CA VAL A 136 -6.49 5.09 12.46
C VAL A 136 -6.98 4.59 11.11
N THR A 137 -8.14 5.05 10.68
CA THR A 137 -8.72 4.75 9.37
C THR A 137 -8.45 5.91 8.41
N PRO A 138 -7.54 5.76 7.44
CA PRO A 138 -7.35 6.75 6.40
C PRO A 138 -8.51 6.72 5.40
N TRP A 139 -8.85 7.88 4.85
CA TRP A 139 -9.85 8.03 3.83
C TRP A 139 -9.52 9.16 2.85
N LYS A 140 -10.14 9.09 1.67
CA LYS A 140 -10.03 10.10 0.63
C LYS A 140 -11.41 10.44 0.11
N TRP A 141 -11.71 11.73 -0.01
CA TRP A 141 -12.98 12.24 -0.53
C TRP A 141 -12.77 12.92 -1.87
N ASP A 142 -13.38 12.37 -2.91
CA ASP A 142 -13.48 12.99 -4.23
C ASP A 142 -14.70 13.92 -4.25
N LEU A 143 -14.46 15.23 -4.31
CA LEU A 143 -15.50 16.26 -4.29
C LEU A 143 -16.21 16.40 -5.63
N VAL A 144 -15.63 15.87 -6.72
CA VAL A 144 -16.23 15.90 -8.06
C VAL A 144 -17.20 14.73 -8.24
N GLN A 145 -16.78 13.55 -7.78
CA GLN A 145 -17.60 12.34 -7.86
C GLN A 145 -18.53 12.14 -6.66
N HIS A 146 -18.41 12.98 -5.63
CA HIS A 146 -19.18 12.86 -4.38
C HIS A 146 -19.01 11.49 -3.70
N THR A 147 -17.79 10.97 -3.68
CA THR A 147 -17.46 9.64 -3.12
C THR A 147 -16.35 9.73 -2.11
N ILE A 148 -16.47 8.93 -1.05
CA ILE A 148 -15.44 8.72 -0.04
C ILE A 148 -14.90 7.31 -0.18
N LEU A 149 -13.58 7.20 -0.33
CA LEU A 149 -12.82 5.97 -0.40
C LEU A 149 -12.16 5.73 0.95
N CYS A 150 -12.38 4.57 1.55
CA CYS A 150 -11.74 4.15 2.79
C CYS A 150 -11.32 2.66 2.74
N ASP A 151 -10.41 2.26 3.64
CA ASP A 151 -10.01 0.87 3.78
C ASP A 151 -11.12 0.06 4.45
N VAL A 152 -11.56 -1.03 3.79
CA VAL A 152 -12.66 -1.90 4.28
C VAL A 152 -12.35 -2.49 5.65
N ASN A 153 -11.12 -2.90 5.87
CA ASN A 153 -10.69 -3.55 7.11
C ASN A 153 -10.60 -2.56 8.30
N LYS A 154 -10.59 -1.27 7.99
CA LYS A 154 -10.44 -0.17 8.96
C LYS A 154 -11.62 0.79 8.98
N ALA A 155 -12.55 0.64 8.04
CA ALA A 155 -13.78 1.42 8.09
C ALA A 155 -14.40 1.21 9.47
N VAL A 156 -14.43 2.28 10.25
CA VAL A 156 -15.15 2.37 11.50
C VAL A 156 -16.40 1.51 11.31
N ASN A 157 -16.64 0.52 12.16
CA ASN A 157 -17.66 -0.56 12.06
C ASN A 157 -19.09 -0.08 11.70
N VAL A 158 -19.18 0.68 10.62
CA VAL A 158 -20.41 1.29 10.10
C VAL A 158 -20.79 0.51 8.86
N ASN A 159 -21.95 -0.12 8.88
CA ASN A 159 -22.50 -0.78 7.71
C ASN A 159 -22.77 0.27 6.61
N PHE A 160 -21.88 0.35 5.63
CA PHE A 160 -22.06 1.12 4.43
C PHE A 160 -22.56 0.22 3.29
N SER A 161 -23.44 0.74 2.45
CA SER A 161 -23.95 0.06 1.26
C SER A 161 -23.06 0.28 0.02
N GLY A 162 -21.81 0.73 0.20
CA GLY A 162 -20.90 1.08 -0.87
C GLY A 162 -20.39 -0.10 -1.71
N LEU A 163 -19.70 0.23 -2.80
CA LEU A 163 -19.03 -0.74 -3.65
C LEU A 163 -17.72 -1.20 -3.02
N PHE A 164 -17.54 -2.52 -2.95
CA PHE A 164 -16.32 -3.14 -2.46
C PHE A 164 -15.41 -3.53 -3.63
N ASP A 165 -14.16 -3.11 -3.57
CA ASP A 165 -13.12 -3.55 -4.50
C ASP A 165 -11.90 -4.00 -3.68
N GLU A 166 -11.57 -5.29 -3.76
CA GLU A 166 -10.52 -6.01 -3.03
C GLU A 166 -10.40 -5.62 -1.54
N ASN A 167 -9.84 -4.44 -1.22
CA ASN A 167 -9.63 -3.94 0.14
C ASN A 167 -10.14 -2.51 0.34
N GLN A 168 -10.87 -1.96 -0.61
CA GLN A 168 -11.34 -0.58 -0.58
C GLN A 168 -12.87 -0.52 -0.63
N LEU A 169 -13.43 0.37 0.17
CA LEU A 169 -14.85 0.68 0.20
C LEU A 169 -15.07 2.09 -0.34
N THR A 170 -15.84 2.20 -1.40
CA THR A 170 -16.29 3.49 -1.95
C THR A 170 -17.72 3.78 -1.54
N VAL A 171 -17.94 4.87 -0.83
CA VAL A 171 -19.24 5.26 -0.26
C VAL A 171 -19.63 6.64 -0.80
N PRO A 172 -20.92 6.85 -1.16
CA PRO A 172 -21.42 8.21 -1.41
C PRO A 172 -21.21 9.10 -0.17
N ASP A 173 -20.77 10.33 -0.38
CA ASP A 173 -20.54 11.28 0.71
C ASP A 173 -21.81 11.54 1.53
N THR A 174 -22.97 11.61 0.87
CA THR A 174 -24.28 11.76 1.52
C THR A 174 -24.58 10.62 2.50
N GLU A 175 -24.21 9.39 2.16
CA GLU A 175 -24.37 8.23 3.06
C GLU A 175 -23.44 8.36 4.25
N TYR A 176 -22.15 8.70 4.03
CA TYR A 176 -21.21 8.91 5.13
C TYR A 176 -21.71 9.95 6.12
N PHE A 177 -22.11 11.13 5.64
CA PHE A 177 -22.60 12.21 6.50
C PHE A 177 -23.94 11.90 7.17
N SER A 178 -24.75 11.01 6.61
CA SER A 178 -26.00 10.55 7.23
C SER A 178 -25.77 9.79 8.53
N LYS A 179 -24.61 9.13 8.69
CA LYS A 179 -24.23 8.39 9.90
C LYS A 179 -23.80 9.29 11.06
N ILE A 180 -23.54 10.58 10.80
CA ILE A 180 -23.21 11.53 11.87
C ILE A 180 -24.44 11.77 12.74
N TYR A 181 -24.24 11.75 14.06
CA TYR A 181 -25.31 12.06 15.02
C TYR A 181 -25.91 13.44 14.75
N LYS A 182 -27.22 13.53 14.77
CA LYS A 182 -27.96 14.71 14.26
C LYS A 182 -27.52 16.05 14.86
N GLU A 183 -27.18 16.07 16.15
CA GLU A 183 -26.74 17.28 16.85
C GLU A 183 -25.36 17.78 16.40
N ASP A 184 -24.51 16.85 15.94
CA ASP A 184 -23.14 17.16 15.54
C ASP A 184 -23.05 17.52 14.04
N ARG A 185 -24.08 17.23 13.23
CA ARG A 185 -24.07 17.39 11.77
C ARG A 185 -23.76 18.82 11.34
N GLU A 186 -24.39 19.81 11.96
CA GLU A 186 -24.22 21.20 11.58
C GLU A 186 -22.79 21.70 11.86
N LYS A 187 -22.22 21.32 12.98
CA LYS A 187 -20.82 21.61 13.33
C LYS A 187 -19.87 21.01 12.31
N VAL A 188 -20.02 19.72 12.01
CA VAL A 188 -19.17 19.00 11.05
C VAL A 188 -19.33 19.58 9.65
N ARG A 189 -20.56 19.85 9.19
CA ARG A 189 -20.83 20.46 7.89
C ARG A 189 -20.09 21.77 7.74
N LYS A 190 -20.17 22.69 8.72
CA LYS A 190 -19.46 23.99 8.67
C LYS A 190 -17.94 23.83 8.61
N ALA A 191 -17.38 22.87 9.33
CA ALA A 191 -15.95 22.61 9.30
C ALA A 191 -15.49 22.17 7.90
N TYR A 192 -16.19 21.19 7.31
CA TYR A 192 -15.89 20.72 5.95
C TYR A 192 -16.15 21.78 4.87
N GLU A 193 -17.21 22.55 4.99
CA GLU A 193 -17.47 23.70 4.10
C GLU A 193 -16.35 24.72 4.12
N SER A 194 -15.79 25.01 5.29
CA SER A 194 -14.65 25.92 5.41
C SER A 194 -13.42 25.39 4.69
N LEU A 195 -13.20 24.06 4.71
CA LEU A 195 -12.14 23.39 4.01
C LEU A 195 -12.37 23.40 2.49
N ILE A 196 -13.60 23.07 2.03
CA ILE A 196 -14.00 23.04 0.61
C ILE A 196 -13.96 24.46 0.00
N LEU A 197 -14.31 25.48 0.77
CA LEU A 197 -14.24 26.88 0.33
C LEU A 197 -12.81 27.45 0.39
N GLY A 198 -11.82 26.65 0.80
CA GLY A 198 -10.43 27.07 0.91
C GLY A 198 -10.13 28.11 2.00
N LYS A 199 -11.06 28.30 2.95
CA LYS A 199 -10.86 29.22 4.10
C LYS A 199 -9.81 28.71 5.07
N VAL A 200 -9.67 27.38 5.18
CA VAL A 200 -8.69 26.69 5.98
C VAL A 200 -8.04 25.57 5.17
N ASN A 201 -6.81 25.18 5.49
CA ASN A 201 -6.09 24.11 4.78
C ASN A 201 -6.27 22.74 5.44
N LYS A 202 -6.68 22.71 6.70
CA LYS A 202 -6.96 21.49 7.45
C LYS A 202 -7.98 21.73 8.55
N ILE A 203 -8.68 20.68 8.93
CA ILE A 203 -9.64 20.67 10.06
C ILE A 203 -9.32 19.47 10.96
N LYS A 204 -9.75 19.59 12.21
CA LYS A 204 -9.78 18.51 13.19
C LYS A 204 -11.07 18.66 13.99
N GLU A 205 -11.94 17.64 13.91
CA GLU A 205 -13.26 17.67 14.55
C GLU A 205 -13.51 16.38 15.31
N GLU A 206 -14.14 16.51 16.48
CA GLU A 206 -14.67 15.39 17.25
C GLU A 206 -16.17 15.41 17.17
N TYR A 207 -16.78 14.27 16.81
CA TYR A 207 -18.22 14.11 16.66
C TYR A 207 -18.66 12.67 16.88
N ARG A 208 -19.95 12.47 17.06
CA ARG A 208 -20.56 11.15 17.26
C ARG A 208 -21.10 10.59 15.95
N ILE A 209 -20.93 9.30 15.76
CA ILE A 209 -21.52 8.54 14.65
C ILE A 209 -22.40 7.42 15.17
N TYR A 210 -23.42 7.05 14.41
CA TYR A 210 -24.22 5.87 14.68
C TYR A 210 -23.44 4.60 14.30
N ASN A 211 -23.26 3.69 15.25
CA ASN A 211 -22.68 2.38 15.03
C ASN A 211 -23.71 1.29 15.30
N PRO A 212 -24.25 0.64 14.26
CA PRO A 212 -25.29 -0.39 14.41
C PRO A 212 -24.82 -1.62 15.19
N ASN A 213 -23.51 -1.88 15.25
CA ASN A 213 -22.95 -2.99 16.00
C ASN A 213 -23.01 -2.77 17.53
N LYS A 214 -23.25 -1.54 17.98
CA LYS A 214 -23.46 -1.19 19.40
C LYS A 214 -24.95 -1.08 19.80
N GLY A 215 -25.83 -1.64 18.97
CA GLY A 215 -27.28 -1.62 19.18
C GLY A 215 -28.00 -0.44 18.52
N LEU A 216 -29.35 -0.40 18.67
CA LEU A 216 -30.22 0.56 17.99
C LEU A 216 -29.89 2.04 18.23
N HIS A 217 -29.21 2.37 19.31
CA HIS A 217 -28.80 3.73 19.68
C HIS A 217 -27.29 3.83 19.97
N GLY A 218 -26.51 2.86 19.48
CA GLY A 218 -25.06 2.84 19.70
C GLY A 218 -24.39 4.03 19.05
N LEU A 219 -23.76 4.87 19.87
CA LEU A 219 -22.96 5.99 19.41
C LEU A 219 -21.47 5.71 19.65
N GLU A 220 -20.65 6.12 18.70
CA GLU A 220 -19.19 6.15 18.85
C GLU A 220 -18.68 7.55 18.64
N TRP A 221 -17.72 7.94 19.47
CA TRP A 221 -16.96 9.17 19.27
C TRP A 221 -15.86 8.94 18.26
N VAL A 222 -15.77 9.82 17.28
CA VAL A 222 -14.75 9.85 16.24
C VAL A 222 -14.02 11.19 16.27
N GLU A 223 -12.71 11.14 16.20
CA GLU A 223 -11.87 12.30 15.87
C GLU A 223 -11.51 12.18 14.38
N ALA A 224 -11.92 13.15 13.59
CA ALA A 224 -11.60 13.21 12.16
C ALA A 224 -10.68 14.39 11.87
N CYS A 225 -9.59 14.11 11.16
CA CYS A 225 -8.68 15.10 10.60
C CYS A 225 -8.82 15.09 9.08
N ALA A 226 -8.90 16.25 8.45
CA ALA A 226 -8.97 16.39 7.00
C ALA A 226 -8.11 17.54 6.49
N ALA A 227 -7.57 17.36 5.27
CA ALA A 227 -6.79 18.36 4.56
C ALA A 227 -7.09 18.31 3.06
N VAL A 228 -6.81 19.40 2.36
CA VAL A 228 -6.92 19.46 0.90
C VAL A 228 -5.73 18.74 0.28
N GLU A 229 -5.98 17.73 -0.56
CA GLU A 229 -4.95 16.99 -1.30
C GLU A 229 -4.67 17.61 -2.66
N LYS A 230 -5.75 17.86 -3.44
CA LYS A 230 -5.65 18.40 -4.80
C LYS A 230 -6.58 19.59 -4.98
N LYS A 231 -6.13 20.56 -5.78
CA LYS A 231 -6.90 21.71 -6.21
C LYS A 231 -6.91 21.79 -7.74
N ASP A 232 -7.93 22.42 -8.31
CA ASP A 232 -7.96 22.78 -9.72
C ASP A 232 -7.07 24.01 -10.01
N GLU A 233 -7.01 24.43 -11.29
CA GLU A 233 -6.24 25.58 -11.75
C GLU A 233 -6.68 26.89 -11.10
N ASN A 234 -7.91 26.97 -10.60
CA ASN A 234 -8.49 28.13 -9.92
C ASN A 234 -8.30 28.09 -8.39
N GLY A 235 -7.62 27.06 -7.88
CA GLY A 235 -7.37 26.87 -6.45
C GLY A 235 -8.54 26.22 -5.68
N LYS A 236 -9.61 25.78 -6.35
CA LYS A 236 -10.74 25.09 -5.73
C LYS A 236 -10.36 23.65 -5.40
N PRO A 237 -10.62 23.19 -4.18
CA PRO A 237 -10.38 21.80 -3.81
C PRO A 237 -11.12 20.80 -4.69
N LEU A 238 -10.41 19.78 -5.18
CA LEU A 238 -10.94 18.65 -5.94
C LEU A 238 -11.00 17.38 -5.07
N THR A 239 -10.00 17.17 -4.22
CA THR A 239 -9.94 16.02 -3.34
C THR A 239 -9.48 16.44 -1.95
N LEU A 240 -10.08 15.78 -0.95
CA LEU A 240 -9.65 15.84 0.44
C LEU A 240 -9.08 14.50 0.86
N VAL A 241 -8.09 14.54 1.73
CA VAL A 241 -7.58 13.36 2.43
C VAL A 241 -7.72 13.56 3.92
N GLY A 242 -7.92 12.47 4.62
CA GLY A 242 -8.06 12.54 6.06
C GLY A 242 -7.90 11.19 6.74
N SER A 243 -8.12 11.24 8.04
CA SER A 243 -8.12 10.06 8.89
C SER A 243 -9.21 10.18 9.95
N SER A 244 -9.75 9.04 10.36
CA SER A 244 -10.70 8.92 11.44
C SER A 244 -10.15 7.98 12.51
N LEU A 245 -10.29 8.37 13.77
CA LEU A 245 -9.88 7.62 14.95
C LEU A 245 -11.08 7.49 15.89
N ILE A 246 -11.39 6.27 16.34
CA ILE A 246 -12.39 6.05 17.39
C ILE A 246 -11.78 6.49 18.72
N ILE A 247 -12.48 7.39 19.42
CA ILE A 247 -12.03 7.99 20.69
C ILE A 247 -13.04 7.76 21.82
N SER A 248 -13.93 6.78 21.70
CA SER A 248 -14.98 6.52 22.68
C SER A 248 -14.41 6.22 24.07
N ASP A 249 -13.37 5.40 24.15
CA ASP A 249 -12.71 5.06 25.42
C ASP A 249 -12.06 6.30 26.07
N ARG A 250 -11.45 7.16 25.27
CA ARG A 250 -10.88 8.43 25.76
C ARG A 250 -11.99 9.33 26.31
N LYS A 251 -13.10 9.43 25.62
CA LYS A 251 -14.27 10.23 26.08
C LYS A 251 -14.90 9.70 27.37
N GLU A 252 -14.93 8.40 27.53
CA GLU A 252 -15.41 7.79 28.77
C GLU A 252 -14.53 8.13 29.95
N VAL A 253 -13.21 7.98 29.80
CA VAL A 253 -12.24 8.35 30.85
C VAL A 253 -12.30 9.85 31.16
N GLU A 254 -12.41 10.71 30.14
CA GLU A 254 -12.60 12.16 30.33
C GLU A 254 -13.85 12.48 31.15
N ARG A 255 -14.96 11.78 30.85
CA ARG A 255 -16.23 11.92 31.59
C ARG A 255 -16.11 11.49 33.05
N GLU A 256 -15.52 10.30 33.30
CA GLU A 256 -15.33 9.78 34.66
C GLU A 256 -14.43 10.71 35.49
N LEU A 257 -13.37 11.22 34.89
CA LEU A 257 -12.46 12.17 35.56
C LEU A 257 -13.18 13.47 35.93
N LEU A 258 -14.01 14.00 35.03
CA LEU A 258 -14.79 15.20 35.28
C LEU A 258 -15.81 14.99 36.42
N GLU A 259 -16.49 13.84 36.42
CA GLU A 259 -17.44 13.48 37.50
C GLU A 259 -16.73 13.33 38.83
N ALA A 260 -15.58 12.66 38.88
CA ALA A 260 -14.77 12.52 40.09
C ALA A 260 -14.30 13.87 40.63
N LYS A 261 -13.81 14.76 39.72
CA LYS A 261 -13.40 16.11 40.07
C LYS A 261 -14.57 16.91 40.69
N ASN A 262 -15.74 16.90 40.05
CA ASN A 262 -16.91 17.64 40.53
C ASN A 262 -17.34 17.14 41.92
N LYS A 263 -17.35 15.81 42.14
CA LYS A 263 -17.63 15.23 43.47
C LYS A 263 -16.62 15.66 44.52
N ALA A 264 -15.35 15.68 44.18
CA ALA A 264 -14.28 16.13 45.10
C ALA A 264 -14.42 17.61 45.46
N GLU A 265 -14.73 18.48 44.50
CA GLU A 265 -14.95 19.90 44.69
C GLU A 265 -16.16 20.18 45.55
N GLU A 266 -17.27 19.47 45.33
CA GLU A 266 -18.46 19.55 46.14
C GLU A 266 -18.21 19.09 47.57
N SER A 267 -17.52 17.96 47.78
CA SER A 267 -17.12 17.50 49.12
C SER A 267 -16.26 18.51 49.84
N ASN A 268 -15.29 19.12 49.18
CA ASN A 268 -14.43 20.16 49.75
C ASN A 268 -15.24 21.41 50.14
N ARG A 269 -16.21 21.83 49.27
CA ARG A 269 -17.11 22.95 49.59
C ARG A 269 -17.96 22.69 50.82
N LEU A 270 -18.55 21.47 50.91
CA LEU A 270 -19.34 21.07 52.08
C LEU A 270 -18.50 21.01 53.36
N LYS A 271 -17.27 20.45 53.30
CA LYS A 271 -16.35 20.44 54.46
C LYS A 271 -15.97 21.88 54.92
N SER A 272 -15.69 22.78 53.97
CA SER A 272 -15.34 24.17 54.29
C SER A 272 -16.54 24.91 54.90
N ALA A 273 -17.78 24.72 54.39
CA ALA A 273 -18.97 25.30 54.98
C ALA A 273 -19.27 24.74 56.38
N PHE A 274 -19.10 23.43 56.57
CA PHE A 274 -19.24 22.79 57.87
C PHE A 274 -18.25 23.36 58.91
N LEU A 275 -16.98 23.45 58.56
CA LEU A 275 -15.92 24.03 59.43
C LEU A 275 -16.19 25.50 59.74
N ALA A 276 -16.68 26.30 58.78
CA ALA A 276 -17.06 27.68 59.02
C ALA A 276 -18.22 27.82 59.99
N ASN A 277 -19.27 26.99 59.82
CA ASN A 277 -20.43 26.97 60.73
C ASN A 277 -20.04 26.50 62.16
N MET A 278 -19.26 25.42 62.28
CA MET A 278 -18.75 24.93 63.56
C MET A 278 -17.86 26.00 64.27
N SER A 279 -17.02 26.68 63.51
CA SER A 279 -16.17 27.77 64.05
C SER A 279 -17.01 28.95 64.56
N HIS A 280 -18.13 29.23 63.94
CA HIS A 280 -19.07 30.25 64.38
C HIS A 280 -19.84 29.85 65.64
N GLU A 281 -20.32 28.59 65.72
CA GLU A 281 -21.00 28.07 66.91
C GLU A 281 -20.10 27.93 68.13
N ILE A 282 -18.84 27.55 67.95
CA ILE A 282 -17.86 27.47 69.08
C ILE A 282 -17.43 28.86 69.58
N ARG A 283 -17.57 29.90 68.76
CA ARG A 283 -17.13 31.28 69.13
C ARG A 283 -18.25 32.07 69.81
N THR A 284 -19.49 31.57 69.87
CA THR A 284 -20.62 32.25 70.57
C THR A 284 -20.70 31.69 71.96
N PRO A 285 -20.37 32.46 73.07
CA PRO A 285 -20.47 32.02 74.40
C PRO A 285 -21.91 31.91 74.90
#